data_653b83e3b9ae1053cf94882791981ff5
#
_entry.id   653b83e3b9ae1053cf94882791981ff5
#
_cell.length_a   1.000
_cell.length_b   1.000
_cell.length_c   1.000
_cell.angle_alpha   90.00
_cell.angle_beta   90.00
_cell.angle_gamma   90.00
#
_symmetry.space_group_name_H-M   'P 1'
#
loop_
_entity.id
_entity.type
_entity.pdbx_description
1 polymer ?
#
loop_
_entity_poly.entity_id
_entity_poly.type
_entity_poly.pdbx_seq_one_letter_code
_entity_poly.pdbx_strand_id
1 'polypeptide(L)'
;MATKKKALKKSKLRHAEYYDFQKIQDKLYAESMDGKMFTKLVEIITLPENIKLAYRNIKKNKGSKTAGTDGKTIQHLEKLSEEKLVVLVQRKFSWYVPQSVRRVEIPKDNGKTRPLGIPTIMDRLVQQCVLQVLEPICEAKFHDHSYGFRPNRSQQHAISQVHKNMQLSHLHYVVDIDIKGFFDNVSHGKLLKQLWTLGICDKKLISIISAMLKAEVAGIGFPEKGTPQGGIISPLLSNIVLNELDWWLASQWENIPTQYPFKQTPNRNGSPNHGNKYASLRRSGLKEITCVRYADDFKIFTSSYPNAVKLFHATKDWLKERLGLDISCLLYTSPSPRD
;
A
#
# COMPACT_ATOMS: atom_id res chain seq x y z
N MET A 1 28.35 -19.73 -24.66
CA MET A 1 28.02 -20.86 -23.74
C MET A 1 27.22 -20.32 -22.58
N ALA A 2 25.94 -20.64 -22.47
CA ALA A 2 25.09 -20.18 -21.34
C ALA A 2 25.45 -21.01 -20.10
N THR A 3 26.03 -20.36 -19.10
CA THR A 3 26.31 -20.99 -17.80
C THR A 3 25.00 -21.40 -17.13
N LYS A 4 24.73 -22.72 -17.04
CA LYS A 4 23.61 -23.26 -16.25
C LYS A 4 23.68 -22.69 -14.82
N LYS A 5 22.78 -21.79 -14.43
CA LYS A 5 22.65 -21.32 -13.06
C LYS A 5 22.40 -22.53 -12.16
N LYS A 6 23.33 -22.83 -11.26
CA LYS A 6 23.23 -23.91 -10.29
C LYS A 6 22.04 -23.65 -9.37
N ALA A 7 21.08 -24.59 -9.30
CA ALA A 7 19.92 -24.46 -8.43
C ALA A 7 20.36 -24.26 -6.97
N LEU A 8 19.81 -23.25 -6.30
CA LEU A 8 20.10 -22.96 -4.88
C LEU A 8 19.53 -24.08 -4.00
N LYS A 9 20.24 -24.44 -2.93
CA LYS A 9 19.71 -25.36 -1.91
C LYS A 9 18.43 -24.78 -1.29
N LYS A 10 17.41 -25.60 -1.03
CA LYS A 10 16.12 -25.18 -0.42
C LYS A 10 16.27 -24.28 0.82
N SER A 11 17.31 -24.53 1.66
CA SER A 11 17.60 -23.71 2.84
C SER A 11 18.04 -22.27 2.55
N LYS A 12 18.42 -21.95 1.31
CA LYS A 12 18.86 -20.62 0.87
C LYS A 12 17.79 -19.87 0.06
N LEU A 13 16.64 -20.51 -0.20
CA LEU A 13 15.56 -19.90 -0.94
C LEU A 13 14.79 -18.90 -0.04
N ARG A 14 14.26 -17.83 -0.67
CA ARG A 14 13.31 -16.94 -0.03
C ARG A 14 12.01 -17.69 0.25
N HIS A 15 11.17 -17.17 1.16
CA HIS A 15 9.95 -17.87 1.58
C HIS A 15 9.01 -18.20 0.41
N ALA A 16 8.80 -17.25 -0.50
CA ALA A 16 7.95 -17.46 -1.68
C ALA A 16 8.56 -18.48 -2.65
N GLU A 17 9.88 -18.45 -2.85
CA GLU A 17 10.61 -19.44 -3.67
C GLU A 17 10.56 -20.83 -3.05
N TYR A 18 10.63 -20.94 -1.71
CA TYR A 18 10.59 -22.22 -1.00
C TYR A 18 9.27 -22.97 -1.23
N TYR A 19 8.16 -22.23 -1.36
CA TYR A 19 6.82 -22.80 -1.60
C TYR A 19 6.42 -22.74 -3.10
N ASP A 20 7.35 -22.44 -4.00
CA ASP A 20 7.12 -22.32 -5.46
C ASP A 20 6.08 -21.23 -5.83
N PHE A 21 5.82 -20.29 -4.93
CA PHE A 21 4.83 -19.23 -5.14
C PHE A 21 5.40 -17.97 -5.80
N GLN A 22 6.73 -17.80 -5.82
CA GLN A 22 7.38 -16.62 -6.41
C GLN A 22 7.03 -16.44 -7.90
N LYS A 23 7.01 -17.52 -8.67
CA LYS A 23 6.67 -17.46 -10.11
C LYS A 23 5.26 -16.96 -10.35
N ILE A 24 4.32 -17.29 -9.44
CA ILE A 24 2.93 -16.82 -9.51
C ILE A 24 2.90 -15.33 -9.22
N GLN A 25 3.62 -14.86 -8.20
CA GLN A 25 3.71 -13.43 -7.86
C GLN A 25 4.34 -12.62 -9.00
N ASP A 26 5.44 -13.09 -9.59
CA ASP A 26 6.10 -12.44 -10.73
C ASP A 26 5.17 -12.36 -11.95
N LYS A 27 4.41 -13.44 -12.21
CA LYS A 27 3.41 -13.45 -13.27
C LYS A 27 2.28 -12.46 -13.02
N LEU A 28 1.73 -12.41 -11.81
CA LEU A 28 0.68 -11.46 -11.43
C LEU A 28 1.14 -10.01 -11.61
N TYR A 29 2.38 -9.71 -11.21
CA TYR A 29 2.98 -8.39 -11.41
C TYR A 29 3.09 -8.04 -12.90
N ALA A 30 3.67 -8.93 -13.72
CA ALA A 30 3.85 -8.70 -15.15
C ALA A 30 2.50 -8.52 -15.87
N GLU A 31 1.54 -9.41 -15.62
CA GLU A 31 0.19 -9.33 -16.20
C GLU A 31 -0.55 -8.05 -15.76
N SER A 32 -0.32 -7.58 -14.53
CA SER A 32 -0.88 -6.31 -14.06
C SER A 32 -0.24 -5.12 -14.77
N MET A 33 1.08 -5.13 -14.99
CA MET A 33 1.77 -4.09 -15.79
C MET A 33 1.17 -3.98 -17.19
N ASP A 34 0.83 -5.11 -17.80
CA ASP A 34 0.20 -5.20 -19.13
C ASP A 34 -1.30 -4.82 -19.14
N GLY A 35 -1.87 -4.45 -17.97
CA GLY A 35 -3.26 -3.99 -17.87
C GLY A 35 -4.30 -5.11 -17.78
N LYS A 36 -3.89 -6.36 -17.50
CA LYS A 36 -4.81 -7.50 -17.37
C LYS A 36 -5.83 -7.29 -16.25
N MET A 37 -7.06 -7.71 -16.51
CA MET A 37 -8.15 -7.80 -15.53
C MET A 37 -8.18 -9.21 -14.92
N PHE A 38 -8.23 -9.28 -13.59
CA PHE A 38 -8.19 -10.53 -12.84
C PHE A 38 -9.56 -10.88 -12.28
N THR A 39 -10.15 -11.99 -12.72
CA THR A 39 -11.53 -12.41 -12.37
C THR A 39 -11.58 -13.68 -11.52
N LYS A 40 -10.46 -14.38 -11.33
CA LYS A 40 -10.36 -15.68 -10.65
C LYS A 40 -9.25 -15.71 -9.59
N LEU A 41 -9.10 -14.63 -8.84
CA LEU A 41 -8.04 -14.51 -7.84
C LEU A 41 -8.24 -15.43 -6.64
N VAL A 42 -9.50 -15.73 -6.27
CA VAL A 42 -9.78 -16.65 -5.16
C VAL A 42 -9.21 -18.03 -5.41
N GLU A 43 -9.15 -18.50 -6.67
CA GLU A 43 -8.54 -19.77 -7.01
C GLU A 43 -7.03 -19.78 -6.67
N ILE A 44 -6.32 -18.67 -6.98
CA ILE A 44 -4.89 -18.50 -6.66
C ILE A 44 -4.69 -18.33 -5.16
N ILE A 45 -5.56 -17.57 -4.49
CA ILE A 45 -5.48 -17.31 -3.05
C ILE A 45 -5.61 -18.60 -2.25
N THR A 46 -6.42 -19.54 -2.71
CA THR A 46 -6.69 -20.81 -2.03
C THR A 46 -5.73 -21.96 -2.42
N LEU A 47 -4.70 -21.70 -3.22
CA LEU A 47 -3.65 -22.67 -3.50
C LEU A 47 -2.95 -23.11 -2.22
N PRO A 48 -2.65 -24.40 -2.05
CA PRO A 48 -1.93 -24.91 -0.87
C PRO A 48 -0.60 -24.19 -0.62
N GLU A 49 0.14 -23.87 -1.66
CA GLU A 49 1.43 -23.16 -1.63
C GLU A 49 1.27 -21.76 -1.02
N ASN A 50 0.24 -21.03 -1.42
CA ASN A 50 -0.08 -19.71 -0.87
C ASN A 50 -0.47 -19.78 0.61
N ILE A 51 -1.30 -20.76 0.98
CA ILE A 51 -1.76 -20.93 2.37
C ILE A 51 -0.58 -21.29 3.27
N LYS A 52 0.30 -22.20 2.86
CA LYS A 52 1.50 -22.57 3.61
C LYS A 52 2.47 -21.40 3.76
N LEU A 53 2.67 -20.61 2.71
CA LEU A 53 3.45 -19.38 2.76
C LEU A 53 2.85 -18.36 3.73
N ALA A 54 1.54 -18.15 3.68
CA ALA A 54 0.82 -17.25 4.58
C ALA A 54 0.96 -17.66 6.04
N TYR A 55 0.78 -18.95 6.35
CA TYR A 55 1.00 -19.49 7.69
C TYR A 55 2.41 -19.22 8.18
N ARG A 56 3.44 -19.47 7.37
CA ARG A 56 4.84 -19.20 7.73
C ARG A 56 5.09 -17.72 8.01
N ASN A 57 4.53 -16.82 7.21
CA ASN A 57 4.68 -15.38 7.39
C ASN A 57 4.05 -14.91 8.70
N ILE A 58 2.83 -15.38 9.02
CA ILE A 58 2.16 -15.05 10.27
C ILE A 58 2.90 -15.62 11.46
N LYS A 59 3.40 -16.87 11.40
CA LYS A 59 4.13 -17.52 12.49
C LYS A 59 5.34 -16.70 12.93
N LYS A 60 6.03 -16.04 11.99
CA LYS A 60 7.19 -15.18 12.27
C LYS A 60 6.84 -13.78 12.78
N ASN A 61 5.60 -13.35 12.64
CA ASN A 61 5.17 -12.03 13.07
C ASN A 61 5.17 -11.92 14.60
N LYS A 62 5.69 -10.82 15.13
CA LYS A 62 5.70 -10.55 16.60
C LYS A 62 4.30 -10.64 17.22
N GLY A 63 3.25 -10.25 16.50
CA GLY A 63 1.85 -10.33 16.88
C GLY A 63 1.26 -11.75 16.85
N SER A 64 1.98 -12.79 16.41
CA SER A 64 1.45 -14.16 16.26
C SER A 64 0.93 -14.77 17.56
N LYS A 65 1.51 -14.36 18.69
CA LYS A 65 1.14 -14.80 20.05
C LYS A 65 0.04 -13.94 20.69
N THR A 66 -0.42 -12.88 20.02
CA THR A 66 -1.49 -12.01 20.51
C THR A 66 -2.83 -12.57 20.07
N ALA A 67 -3.72 -12.91 21.00
CA ALA A 67 -5.03 -13.46 20.70
C ALA A 67 -6.02 -12.37 20.21
N GLY A 68 -6.93 -12.75 19.31
CA GLY A 68 -8.14 -11.99 18.99
C GLY A 68 -9.23 -12.15 20.05
N THR A 69 -10.48 -11.99 19.63
CA THR A 69 -11.66 -12.17 20.50
C THR A 69 -11.90 -13.63 20.88
N ASP A 70 -11.43 -14.57 20.05
CA ASP A 70 -11.58 -16.03 20.24
C ASP A 70 -10.53 -16.64 21.20
N GLY A 71 -9.63 -15.83 21.76
CA GLY A 71 -8.56 -16.29 22.65
C GLY A 71 -7.47 -17.13 21.95
N LYS A 72 -7.57 -17.37 20.64
CA LYS A 72 -6.63 -18.24 19.91
C LYS A 72 -5.42 -17.48 19.40
N THR A 73 -4.28 -18.18 19.39
CA THR A 73 -2.99 -17.69 18.90
C THR A 73 -2.44 -18.62 17.83
N ILE A 74 -1.26 -18.32 17.31
CA ILE A 74 -0.57 -19.19 16.33
C ILE A 74 -0.36 -20.62 16.86
N GLN A 75 -0.17 -20.80 18.16
CA GLN A 75 0.01 -22.13 18.78
C GLN A 75 -1.17 -23.08 18.56
N HIS A 76 -2.39 -22.53 18.38
CA HIS A 76 -3.56 -23.34 18.06
C HIS A 76 -3.52 -23.87 16.62
N LEU A 77 -2.94 -23.12 15.71
CA LEU A 77 -2.75 -23.53 14.31
C LEU A 77 -1.56 -24.51 14.17
N GLU A 78 -0.55 -24.40 15.03
CA GLU A 78 0.62 -25.30 15.06
C GLU A 78 0.26 -26.76 15.39
N LYS A 79 -0.87 -26.97 16.05
CA LYS A 79 -1.38 -28.32 16.37
C LYS A 79 -2.02 -29.03 15.19
N LEU A 80 -2.27 -28.31 14.10
CA LEU A 80 -2.87 -28.87 12.88
C LEU A 80 -1.79 -29.38 11.94
N SER A 81 -2.07 -30.48 11.23
CA SER A 81 -1.22 -30.85 10.07
C SER A 81 -1.37 -29.82 8.95
N GLU A 82 -0.37 -29.73 8.06
CA GLU A 82 -0.42 -28.78 6.93
C GLU A 82 -1.67 -29.00 6.05
N GLU A 83 -2.05 -30.26 5.81
CA GLU A 83 -3.22 -30.61 5.00
C GLU A 83 -4.52 -30.14 5.67
N LYS A 84 -4.66 -30.39 6.99
CA LYS A 84 -5.83 -29.91 7.75
C LYS A 84 -5.92 -28.40 7.76
N LEU A 85 -4.78 -27.69 7.89
CA LEU A 85 -4.74 -26.23 7.83
C LEU A 85 -5.19 -25.73 6.46
N VAL A 86 -4.69 -26.32 5.38
CA VAL A 86 -5.07 -25.95 4.01
C VAL A 86 -6.58 -26.12 3.80
N VAL A 87 -7.13 -27.29 4.13
CA VAL A 87 -8.58 -27.55 4.00
C VAL A 87 -9.41 -26.57 4.83
N LEU A 88 -8.96 -26.25 6.05
CA LEU A 88 -9.67 -25.30 6.94
C LEU A 88 -9.70 -23.90 6.33
N VAL A 89 -8.59 -23.42 5.77
CA VAL A 89 -8.53 -22.10 5.13
C VAL A 89 -9.36 -22.08 3.83
N GLN A 90 -9.26 -23.11 2.98
CA GLN A 90 -10.08 -23.23 1.77
C GLN A 90 -11.58 -23.18 2.09
N ARG A 91 -11.99 -23.88 3.16
CA ARG A 91 -13.37 -23.85 3.65
C ARG A 91 -13.79 -22.46 4.10
N LYS A 92 -12.90 -21.69 4.73
CA LYS A 92 -13.16 -20.29 5.09
C LYS A 92 -13.40 -19.41 3.84
N PHE A 93 -12.69 -19.61 2.75
CA PHE A 93 -12.91 -18.89 1.50
C PHE A 93 -14.17 -19.30 0.74
N SER A 94 -14.77 -20.46 1.03
CA SER A 94 -16.05 -20.85 0.45
C SER A 94 -17.19 -19.96 0.93
N TRP A 95 -17.21 -19.66 2.23
CA TRP A 95 -18.18 -18.76 2.88
C TRP A 95 -17.48 -17.98 3.98
N TYR A 96 -16.97 -16.78 3.61
CA TYR A 96 -16.18 -15.99 4.54
C TYR A 96 -17.07 -15.08 5.40
N VAL A 97 -17.07 -15.35 6.69
CA VAL A 97 -17.64 -14.48 7.73
C VAL A 97 -16.49 -14.17 8.71
N PRO A 98 -16.04 -12.92 8.82
CA PRO A 98 -15.02 -12.53 9.79
C PRO A 98 -15.56 -12.64 11.22
N GLN A 99 -14.68 -12.94 12.16
CA GLN A 99 -15.00 -12.82 13.57
C GLN A 99 -14.81 -11.38 14.03
N SER A 100 -15.40 -11.02 15.18
CA SER A 100 -15.24 -9.68 15.73
C SER A 100 -13.78 -9.37 16.02
N VAL A 101 -13.40 -8.11 15.82
CA VAL A 101 -12.04 -7.59 16.03
C VAL A 101 -11.91 -7.09 17.47
N ARG A 102 -10.91 -7.56 18.20
CA ARG A 102 -10.62 -7.08 19.55
C ARG A 102 -9.96 -5.71 19.49
N ARG A 103 -10.54 -4.71 20.13
CA ARG A 103 -9.97 -3.36 20.24
C ARG A 103 -9.03 -3.24 21.43
N VAL A 104 -7.89 -2.60 21.20
CA VAL A 104 -6.90 -2.26 22.25
C VAL A 104 -6.44 -0.83 22.01
N GLU A 105 -6.40 -0.02 23.08
CA GLU A 105 -5.89 1.35 23.01
C GLU A 105 -4.40 1.34 23.34
N ILE A 106 -3.57 1.85 22.42
CA ILE A 106 -2.12 1.98 22.60
C ILE A 106 -1.78 3.43 22.91
N PRO A 107 -1.07 3.73 24.00
CA PRO A 107 -0.63 5.08 24.32
C PRO A 107 0.30 5.63 23.23
N LYS A 108 0.15 6.93 22.93
CA LYS A 108 1.09 7.72 22.12
C LYS A 108 1.93 8.61 23.02
N ASP A 109 3.11 9.02 22.54
CA ASP A 109 4.04 9.91 23.28
C ASP A 109 3.42 11.26 23.66
N ASN A 110 2.37 11.71 22.97
CA ASN A 110 1.64 12.94 23.21
C ASN A 110 0.44 12.80 24.19
N GLY A 111 0.35 11.70 24.93
CA GLY A 111 -0.72 11.43 25.90
C GLY A 111 -2.07 11.00 25.28
N LYS A 112 -2.18 10.97 23.95
CA LYS A 112 -3.36 10.43 23.25
C LYS A 112 -3.23 8.91 23.09
N THR A 113 -4.35 8.24 22.84
CA THR A 113 -4.35 6.81 22.49
C THR A 113 -4.50 6.58 20.99
N ARG A 114 -4.04 5.44 20.54
CA ARG A 114 -4.27 4.93 19.18
C ARG A 114 -5.06 3.63 19.27
N PRO A 115 -6.26 3.56 18.71
CA PRO A 115 -7.03 2.33 18.68
C PRO A 115 -6.36 1.33 17.72
N LEU A 116 -6.11 0.12 18.21
CA LEU A 116 -5.61 -1.00 17.42
C LEU A 116 -6.66 -2.11 17.40
N GLY A 117 -7.04 -2.55 16.20
CA GLY A 117 -7.90 -3.70 16.02
C GLY A 117 -7.07 -4.98 15.84
N ILE A 118 -7.34 -5.98 16.65
CA ILE A 118 -6.66 -7.29 16.60
C ILE A 118 -7.65 -8.34 16.08
N PRO A 119 -7.61 -8.71 14.79
CA PRO A 119 -8.41 -9.80 14.25
C PRO A 119 -8.00 -11.15 14.85
N THR A 120 -8.86 -12.16 14.77
CA THR A 120 -8.51 -13.52 15.18
C THR A 120 -7.34 -14.07 14.36
N ILE A 121 -6.64 -15.06 14.88
CA ILE A 121 -5.46 -15.61 14.17
C ILE A 121 -5.87 -16.24 12.83
N MET A 122 -7.09 -16.78 12.73
CA MET A 122 -7.62 -17.32 11.49
C MET A 122 -7.92 -16.21 10.46
N ASP A 123 -8.54 -15.11 10.89
CA ASP A 123 -8.81 -13.97 10.00
C ASP A 123 -7.52 -13.32 9.53
N ARG A 124 -6.50 -13.24 10.39
CA ARG A 124 -5.15 -12.81 9.98
C ARG A 124 -4.54 -13.73 8.92
N LEU A 125 -4.76 -15.04 9.03
CA LEU A 125 -4.28 -16.00 8.03
C LEU A 125 -5.00 -15.80 6.69
N VAL A 126 -6.31 -15.61 6.72
CA VAL A 126 -7.10 -15.29 5.51
C VAL A 126 -6.64 -13.98 4.88
N GLN A 127 -6.44 -12.92 5.68
CA GLN A 127 -5.91 -11.64 5.21
C GLN A 127 -4.52 -11.77 4.58
N GLN A 128 -3.64 -12.60 5.17
CA GLN A 128 -2.31 -12.83 4.64
C GLN A 128 -2.34 -13.58 3.30
N CYS A 129 -3.25 -14.56 3.14
CA CYS A 129 -3.44 -15.25 1.87
C CYS A 129 -3.88 -14.27 0.75
N VAL A 130 -4.79 -13.35 1.08
CA VAL A 130 -5.24 -12.30 0.15
C VAL A 130 -4.11 -11.33 -0.17
N LEU A 131 -3.39 -10.85 0.87
CA LEU A 131 -2.28 -9.90 0.70
C LEU A 131 -1.23 -10.40 -0.30
N GLN A 132 -0.78 -11.64 -0.19
CA GLN A 132 0.29 -12.22 -1.02
C GLN A 132 -0.05 -12.28 -2.51
N VAL A 133 -1.33 -12.29 -2.85
CA VAL A 133 -1.83 -12.29 -4.22
C VAL A 133 -2.11 -10.88 -4.72
N LEU A 134 -2.66 -10.00 -3.87
CA LEU A 134 -2.99 -8.63 -4.27
C LEU A 134 -1.76 -7.72 -4.33
N GLU A 135 -0.78 -7.93 -3.46
CA GLU A 135 0.40 -7.07 -3.36
C GLU A 135 1.13 -6.94 -4.71
N PRO A 136 1.52 -8.00 -5.43
CA PRO A 136 2.18 -7.85 -6.73
C PRO A 136 1.31 -7.18 -7.79
N ILE A 137 -0.02 -7.40 -7.77
CA ILE A 137 -0.95 -6.74 -8.69
C ILE A 137 -0.98 -5.23 -8.45
N CYS A 138 -1.07 -4.83 -7.17
CA CYS A 138 -1.13 -3.43 -6.78
C CYS A 138 0.22 -2.72 -6.96
N GLU A 139 1.34 -3.39 -6.62
CA GLU A 139 2.69 -2.83 -6.79
C GLU A 139 2.97 -2.43 -8.23
N ALA A 140 2.44 -3.16 -9.21
CA ALA A 140 2.55 -2.83 -10.64
C ALA A 140 1.84 -1.52 -11.02
N LYS A 141 0.94 -1.02 -10.18
CA LYS A 141 0.11 0.18 -10.42
C LYS A 141 0.44 1.36 -9.50
N PHE A 142 1.20 1.12 -8.43
CA PHE A 142 1.54 2.16 -7.47
C PHE A 142 2.58 3.14 -8.03
N HIS A 143 2.35 4.41 -7.77
CA HIS A 143 3.26 5.48 -8.17
C HIS A 143 4.63 5.35 -7.47
N ASP A 144 5.68 5.76 -8.16
CA ASP A 144 7.06 5.63 -7.67
C ASP A 144 7.38 6.47 -6.43
N HIS A 145 6.66 7.55 -6.21
CA HIS A 145 6.88 8.45 -5.07
C HIS A 145 6.15 8.04 -3.78
N SER A 146 5.53 6.85 -3.76
CA SER A 146 4.95 6.22 -2.58
C SER A 146 5.92 5.19 -2.00
N TYR A 147 6.23 5.27 -0.71
CA TYR A 147 7.27 4.46 -0.05
C TYR A 147 6.77 3.62 1.12
N GLY A 148 5.74 4.07 1.86
CA GLY A 148 5.27 3.39 3.05
C GLY A 148 4.57 2.07 2.77
N PHE A 149 4.82 1.05 3.59
CA PHE A 149 4.17 -0.27 3.53
C PHE A 149 4.33 -1.02 2.20
N ARG A 150 5.38 -0.73 1.44
CA ARG A 150 5.64 -1.37 0.14
C ARG A 150 6.89 -2.27 0.22
N PRO A 151 6.91 -3.41 -0.49
CA PRO A 151 8.08 -4.26 -0.57
C PRO A 151 9.26 -3.51 -1.21
N ASN A 152 10.47 -3.78 -0.73
CA ASN A 152 11.72 -3.18 -1.22
C ASN A 152 11.79 -1.64 -1.12
N ARG A 153 10.88 -1.00 -0.40
CA ARG A 153 10.88 0.43 -0.09
C ARG A 153 11.00 0.65 1.41
N SER A 154 11.61 1.76 1.80
CA SER A 154 11.87 2.07 3.21
C SER A 154 11.73 3.56 3.50
N GLN A 155 11.70 3.90 4.78
CA GLN A 155 11.72 5.28 5.23
C GLN A 155 12.98 6.01 4.74
N GLN A 156 14.13 5.32 4.71
CA GLN A 156 15.40 5.88 4.21
C GLN A 156 15.30 6.27 2.73
N HIS A 157 14.61 5.48 1.91
CA HIS A 157 14.37 5.83 0.50
C HIS A 157 13.51 7.09 0.38
N ALA A 158 12.46 7.23 1.21
CA ALA A 158 11.64 8.43 1.24
C ALA A 158 12.45 9.67 1.65
N ILE A 159 13.24 9.57 2.72
CA ILE A 159 14.13 10.65 3.21
C ILE A 159 15.15 11.04 2.13
N SER A 160 15.77 10.07 1.46
CA SER A 160 16.70 10.33 0.37
C SER A 160 16.05 11.09 -0.78
N GLN A 161 14.79 10.78 -1.11
CA GLN A 161 14.06 11.49 -2.15
C GLN A 161 13.68 12.91 -1.71
N VAL A 162 13.31 13.12 -0.44
CA VAL A 162 13.09 14.46 0.14
C VAL A 162 14.37 15.29 0.02
N HIS A 163 15.50 14.76 0.46
CA HIS A 163 16.79 15.43 0.36
C HIS A 163 17.15 15.78 -1.09
N LYS A 164 16.93 14.86 -2.03
CA LYS A 164 17.14 15.11 -3.46
C LYS A 164 16.26 16.26 -3.96
N ASN A 165 15.00 16.30 -3.60
CA ASN A 165 14.08 17.34 -4.04
C ASN A 165 14.51 18.72 -3.54
N MET A 166 14.88 18.83 -2.28
CA MET A 166 15.27 20.10 -1.65
C MET A 166 16.64 20.59 -2.12
N GLN A 167 17.64 19.71 -2.15
CA GLN A 167 19.03 20.12 -2.39
C GLN A 167 19.44 20.10 -3.87
N LEU A 168 19.02 19.06 -4.61
CA LEU A 168 19.43 18.90 -6.00
C LEU A 168 18.44 19.49 -7.01
N SER A 169 17.15 19.50 -6.67
CA SER A 169 16.11 20.04 -7.55
C SER A 169 15.67 21.47 -7.18
N HIS A 170 16.23 22.03 -6.11
CA HIS A 170 15.94 23.39 -5.63
C HIS A 170 14.47 23.67 -5.34
N LEU A 171 13.70 22.65 -4.90
CA LEU A 171 12.31 22.77 -4.52
C LEU A 171 12.22 23.06 -3.01
N HIS A 172 12.41 24.32 -2.63
CA HIS A 172 12.58 24.71 -1.22
C HIS A 172 11.29 24.92 -0.45
N TYR A 173 10.16 25.04 -1.15
CA TYR A 173 8.85 25.19 -0.51
C TYR A 173 8.18 23.83 -0.36
N VAL A 174 7.85 23.48 0.87
CA VAL A 174 7.29 22.17 1.22
C VAL A 174 5.89 22.37 1.80
N VAL A 175 4.92 21.69 1.22
CA VAL A 175 3.57 21.55 1.76
C VAL A 175 3.52 20.22 2.50
N ASP A 176 3.45 20.29 3.82
CA ASP A 176 3.36 19.12 4.71
C ASP A 176 1.88 18.85 5.02
N ILE A 177 1.38 17.68 4.68
CA ILE A 177 -0.02 17.33 4.83
C ILE A 177 -0.13 16.00 5.58
N ASP A 178 -0.90 16.03 6.65
CA ASP A 178 -1.33 14.86 7.42
C ASP A 178 -2.86 14.69 7.28
N ILE A 179 -3.32 13.49 7.02
CA ILE A 179 -4.74 13.18 6.84
C ILE A 179 -5.36 12.85 8.19
N LYS A 180 -6.39 13.60 8.58
CA LYS A 180 -7.05 13.43 9.87
C LYS A 180 -7.71 12.06 10.00
N GLY A 181 -7.18 11.22 10.90
CA GLY A 181 -7.74 9.91 11.21
C GLY A 181 -7.90 9.03 9.96
N PHE A 182 -6.90 8.99 9.09
CA PHE A 182 -6.97 8.37 7.77
C PHE A 182 -7.59 6.98 7.81
N PHE A 183 -7.04 6.06 8.61
CA PHE A 183 -7.51 4.68 8.70
C PHE A 183 -8.97 4.55 9.12
N ASP A 184 -9.48 5.47 9.93
CA ASP A 184 -10.84 5.46 10.45
C ASP A 184 -11.85 6.09 9.47
N ASN A 185 -11.37 6.82 8.45
CA ASN A 185 -12.21 7.59 7.52
C ASN A 185 -12.25 7.05 6.08
N VAL A 186 -11.57 5.94 5.78
CA VAL A 186 -11.59 5.33 4.45
C VAL A 186 -13.00 4.86 4.08
N SER A 187 -13.54 5.37 2.99
CA SER A 187 -14.84 4.92 2.46
C SER A 187 -14.74 3.51 1.88
N HIS A 188 -15.50 2.55 2.43
CA HIS A 188 -15.53 1.17 1.93
C HIS A 188 -15.93 1.10 0.46
N GLY A 189 -17.00 1.84 0.08
CA GLY A 189 -17.48 1.84 -1.30
C GLY A 189 -16.48 2.39 -2.31
N LYS A 190 -15.74 3.47 -1.96
CA LYS A 190 -14.69 4.02 -2.81
C LYS A 190 -13.51 3.05 -2.95
N LEU A 191 -13.04 2.48 -1.84
CA LEU A 191 -11.96 1.50 -1.84
C LEU A 191 -12.26 0.28 -2.71
N LEU A 192 -13.48 -0.28 -2.63
CA LEU A 192 -13.88 -1.41 -3.45
C LEU A 192 -13.93 -1.05 -4.95
N LYS A 193 -14.35 0.16 -5.30
CA LYS A 193 -14.29 0.66 -6.67
C LYS A 193 -12.83 0.85 -7.14
N GLN A 194 -11.95 1.36 -6.29
CA GLN A 194 -10.52 1.51 -6.61
C GLN A 194 -9.85 0.16 -6.85
N LEU A 195 -10.15 -0.87 -6.04
CA LEU A 195 -9.70 -2.25 -6.30
C LEU A 195 -10.11 -2.71 -7.70
N TRP A 196 -11.38 -2.47 -8.06
CA TRP A 196 -11.89 -2.82 -9.39
C TRP A 196 -11.15 -2.09 -10.52
N THR A 197 -10.88 -0.80 -10.37
CA THR A 197 -10.13 -0.02 -11.37
C THR A 197 -8.67 -0.42 -11.51
N LEU A 198 -8.06 -0.99 -10.45
CA LEU A 198 -6.73 -1.57 -10.50
C LEU A 198 -6.66 -2.92 -11.22
N GLY A 199 -7.82 -3.44 -11.68
CA GLY A 199 -7.91 -4.70 -12.40
C GLY A 199 -8.31 -5.89 -11.53
N ILE A 200 -8.63 -5.69 -10.24
CA ILE A 200 -9.09 -6.75 -9.33
C ILE A 200 -10.59 -6.92 -9.48
N CYS A 201 -11.00 -7.71 -10.50
CA CYS A 201 -12.39 -7.85 -10.93
C CYS A 201 -13.03 -9.18 -10.50
N ASP A 202 -12.47 -9.86 -9.51
CA ASP A 202 -13.06 -11.05 -8.89
C ASP A 202 -14.13 -10.65 -7.88
N LYS A 203 -15.40 -10.82 -8.26
CA LYS A 203 -16.55 -10.45 -7.43
C LYS A 203 -16.56 -11.15 -6.07
N LYS A 204 -16.12 -12.42 -6.02
CA LYS A 204 -16.04 -13.18 -4.77
C LYS A 204 -14.97 -12.59 -3.85
N LEU A 205 -13.80 -12.24 -4.39
CA LEU A 205 -12.76 -11.58 -3.62
C LEU A 205 -13.20 -10.20 -3.11
N ILE A 206 -13.82 -9.39 -3.95
CA ILE A 206 -14.38 -8.08 -3.54
C ILE A 206 -15.40 -8.25 -2.39
N SER A 207 -16.25 -9.27 -2.44
CA SER A 207 -17.19 -9.59 -1.35
C SER A 207 -16.44 -9.96 -0.06
N ILE A 208 -15.38 -10.76 -0.15
CA ILE A 208 -14.54 -11.13 1.00
C ILE A 208 -13.86 -9.90 1.61
N ILE A 209 -13.29 -9.02 0.78
CA ILE A 209 -12.66 -7.78 1.26
C ILE A 209 -13.72 -6.87 1.91
N SER A 210 -14.90 -6.76 1.31
CA SER A 210 -16.02 -6.01 1.90
C SER A 210 -16.42 -6.56 3.28
N ALA A 211 -16.46 -7.88 3.44
CA ALA A 211 -16.73 -8.51 4.74
C ALA A 211 -15.60 -8.20 5.75
N MET A 212 -14.33 -8.25 5.34
CA MET A 212 -13.19 -7.87 6.21
C MET A 212 -13.30 -6.42 6.71
N LEU A 213 -13.68 -5.49 5.82
CA LEU A 213 -13.83 -4.06 6.16
C LEU A 213 -14.99 -3.81 7.13
N LYS A 214 -16.04 -4.61 7.02
CA LYS A 214 -17.26 -4.54 7.85
C LYS A 214 -17.21 -5.45 9.08
N ALA A 215 -16.06 -6.07 9.38
CA ALA A 215 -15.94 -6.91 10.56
C ALA A 215 -16.31 -6.14 11.82
N GLU A 216 -17.14 -6.73 12.66
CA GLU A 216 -17.57 -6.12 13.92
C GLU A 216 -16.36 -5.78 14.80
N VAL A 217 -16.37 -4.60 15.39
CA VAL A 217 -15.40 -4.23 16.42
C VAL A 217 -16.02 -4.49 17.79
N ALA A 218 -15.43 -5.38 18.57
CA ALA A 218 -15.98 -5.79 19.86
C ALA A 218 -16.21 -4.57 20.78
N GLY A 219 -17.45 -4.47 21.28
CA GLY A 219 -17.87 -3.36 22.14
C GLY A 219 -18.22 -2.05 21.42
N ILE A 220 -18.13 -2.01 20.07
CA ILE A 220 -18.42 -0.79 19.27
C ILE A 220 -19.49 -1.10 18.22
N GLY A 221 -19.45 -2.28 17.59
CA GLY A 221 -20.35 -2.67 16.51
C GLY A 221 -19.71 -2.67 15.13
N PHE A 222 -20.54 -2.54 14.09
CA PHE A 222 -20.11 -2.66 12.70
C PHE A 222 -19.66 -1.30 12.14
N PRO A 223 -18.42 -1.18 11.63
CA PRO A 223 -17.92 0.07 11.07
C PRO A 223 -18.56 0.35 9.70
N GLU A 224 -19.04 1.58 9.49
CA GLU A 224 -19.54 2.04 8.17
C GLU A 224 -18.39 2.49 7.25
N LYS A 225 -17.26 2.86 7.81
CA LYS A 225 -16.03 3.33 7.12
C LYS A 225 -14.80 2.93 7.91
N GLY A 226 -13.65 3.09 7.30
CA GLY A 226 -12.35 2.81 7.91
C GLY A 226 -11.81 1.43 7.55
N THR A 227 -10.53 1.27 7.81
CA THR A 227 -9.82 -0.01 7.74
C THR A 227 -9.30 -0.34 9.12
N PRO A 228 -9.47 -1.59 9.63
CA PRO A 228 -9.02 -1.93 10.97
C PRO A 228 -7.52 -1.68 11.14
N GLN A 229 -7.14 -0.73 12.01
CA GLN A 229 -5.74 -0.52 12.35
C GLN A 229 -5.22 -1.77 13.05
N GLY A 230 -4.25 -2.46 12.43
CA GLY A 230 -3.72 -3.75 12.91
C GLY A 230 -4.15 -4.97 12.10
N GLY A 231 -5.06 -4.81 11.14
CA GLY A 231 -5.29 -5.80 10.10
C GLY A 231 -4.07 -5.97 9.18
N ILE A 232 -3.77 -7.20 8.80
CA ILE A 232 -2.59 -7.51 7.94
C ILE A 232 -2.71 -6.88 6.56
N ILE A 233 -3.90 -6.82 6.00
CA ILE A 233 -4.15 -6.26 4.67
C ILE A 233 -4.32 -4.73 4.70
N SER A 234 -4.55 -4.11 5.85
CA SER A 234 -4.89 -2.69 5.96
C SER A 234 -3.81 -1.75 5.39
N PRO A 235 -2.50 -2.02 5.51
CA PRO A 235 -1.47 -1.20 4.87
C PRO A 235 -1.55 -1.19 3.34
N LEU A 236 -1.85 -2.33 2.71
CA LEU A 236 -2.05 -2.41 1.27
C LEU A 236 -3.29 -1.62 0.85
N LEU A 237 -4.41 -1.80 1.57
CA LEU A 237 -5.65 -1.08 1.28
C LEU A 237 -5.48 0.44 1.43
N SER A 238 -4.70 0.89 2.40
CA SER A 238 -4.30 2.30 2.56
C SER A 238 -3.60 2.84 1.33
N ASN A 239 -2.62 2.10 0.81
CA ASN A 239 -1.88 2.49 -0.38
C ASN A 239 -2.77 2.51 -1.62
N ILE A 240 -3.75 1.60 -1.75
CA ILE A 240 -4.73 1.60 -2.84
C ILE A 240 -5.56 2.89 -2.81
N VAL A 241 -6.04 3.31 -1.63
CA VAL A 241 -6.83 4.55 -1.50
C VAL A 241 -6.03 5.77 -1.93
N LEU A 242 -4.79 5.89 -1.47
CA LEU A 242 -3.95 7.06 -1.72
C LEU A 242 -3.20 7.02 -3.06
N ASN A 243 -3.20 5.88 -3.75
CA ASN A 243 -2.60 5.79 -5.09
C ASN A 243 -3.26 6.75 -6.08
N GLU A 244 -4.56 7.01 -5.94
CA GLU A 244 -5.27 7.98 -6.77
C GLU A 244 -4.76 9.41 -6.54
N LEU A 245 -4.41 9.76 -5.29
CA LEU A 245 -3.75 11.03 -4.96
C LEU A 245 -2.35 11.12 -5.59
N ASP A 246 -1.57 10.05 -5.50
CA ASP A 246 -0.22 10.02 -6.06
C ASP A 246 -0.24 10.30 -7.57
N TRP A 247 -1.12 9.62 -8.30
CA TRP A 247 -1.28 9.81 -9.74
C TRP A 247 -1.88 11.17 -10.09
N TRP A 248 -2.80 11.70 -9.28
CA TRP A 248 -3.34 13.04 -9.49
C TRP A 248 -2.24 14.10 -9.32
N LEU A 249 -1.43 14.03 -8.26
CA LEU A 249 -0.30 14.95 -8.07
C LEU A 249 0.71 14.87 -9.24
N ALA A 250 1.05 13.66 -9.68
CA ALA A 250 1.94 13.47 -10.83
C ALA A 250 1.34 14.03 -12.13
N SER A 251 0.02 13.98 -12.30
CA SER A 251 -0.67 14.53 -13.45
C SER A 251 -0.65 16.06 -13.53
N GLN A 252 -0.35 16.75 -12.41
CA GLN A 252 -0.31 18.21 -12.39
C GLN A 252 0.98 18.78 -13.00
N TRP A 253 2.03 17.99 -13.12
CA TRP A 253 3.31 18.39 -13.72
C TRP A 253 4.06 17.22 -14.34
N GLU A 254 4.42 16.22 -13.59
CA GLU A 254 5.35 15.16 -13.99
C GLU A 254 4.86 14.38 -15.22
N ASN A 255 3.56 14.11 -15.32
CA ASN A 255 2.94 13.34 -16.39
C ASN A 255 2.27 14.18 -17.47
N ILE A 256 2.42 15.51 -17.41
CA ILE A 256 1.89 16.39 -18.48
C ILE A 256 2.67 16.15 -19.78
N PRO A 257 2.00 15.98 -20.93
CA PRO A 257 2.65 15.98 -22.22
C PRO A 257 3.34 17.32 -22.48
N THR A 258 4.59 17.29 -22.92
CA THR A 258 5.32 18.51 -23.29
C THR A 258 5.43 18.63 -24.81
N GLN A 259 5.22 19.83 -25.34
CA GLN A 259 5.45 20.14 -26.75
C GLN A 259 6.94 20.25 -27.10
N TYR A 260 7.82 20.37 -26.13
CA TYR A 260 9.26 20.43 -26.35
C TYR A 260 9.82 19.01 -26.44
N PRO A 261 10.39 18.60 -27.59
CA PRO A 261 10.95 17.27 -27.75
C PRO A 261 12.12 17.06 -26.82
N PHE A 262 12.24 15.87 -26.27
CA PHE A 262 13.38 15.46 -25.44
C PHE A 262 13.81 14.02 -25.74
N LYS A 263 15.12 13.78 -25.65
CA LYS A 263 15.68 12.46 -25.86
C LYS A 263 15.58 11.66 -24.56
N GLN A 264 14.94 10.49 -24.63
CA GLN A 264 14.94 9.54 -23.53
C GLN A 264 16.27 8.77 -23.54
N THR A 265 17.05 8.91 -22.50
CA THR A 265 18.29 8.17 -22.32
C THR A 265 18.18 7.37 -21.01
N PRO A 266 18.40 6.05 -21.01
CA PRO A 266 18.44 5.30 -19.75
C PRO A 266 19.68 5.68 -18.94
N ASN A 267 19.58 5.52 -17.64
CA ASN A 267 20.73 5.55 -16.73
C ASN A 267 21.64 4.33 -16.99
N ARG A 268 22.88 4.34 -16.46
CA ARG A 268 23.82 3.22 -16.60
C ARG A 268 23.28 1.89 -16.11
N ASN A 269 22.37 1.90 -15.14
CA ASN A 269 21.71 0.71 -14.58
C ASN A 269 20.44 0.32 -15.34
N GLY A 270 20.15 0.93 -16.50
CA GLY A 270 18.95 0.66 -17.31
C GLY A 270 17.67 1.34 -16.83
N SER A 271 17.66 2.03 -15.69
CA SER A 271 16.47 2.75 -15.22
C SER A 271 16.17 3.98 -16.08
N PRO A 272 14.90 4.42 -16.20
CA PRO A 272 14.54 5.64 -16.91
C PRO A 272 15.25 6.88 -16.34
N ASN A 273 15.79 7.72 -17.21
CA ASN A 273 16.34 9.01 -16.83
C ASN A 273 15.32 10.13 -17.16
N HIS A 274 14.76 10.71 -16.13
CA HIS A 274 13.75 11.77 -16.29
C HIS A 274 14.33 13.19 -16.42
N GLY A 275 15.65 13.36 -16.35
CA GLY A 275 16.31 14.68 -16.38
C GLY A 275 15.92 15.52 -17.61
N ASN A 276 15.99 14.91 -18.79
CA ASN A 276 15.62 15.61 -20.05
C ASN A 276 14.13 15.95 -20.11
N LYS A 277 13.27 15.05 -19.62
CA LYS A 277 11.82 15.30 -19.52
C LYS A 277 11.53 16.49 -18.61
N TYR A 278 12.14 16.52 -17.43
CA TYR A 278 11.94 17.61 -16.47
C TYR A 278 12.50 18.94 -16.97
N ALA A 279 13.65 18.93 -17.65
CA ALA A 279 14.17 20.12 -18.31
C ALA A 279 13.22 20.65 -19.40
N SER A 280 12.57 19.77 -20.16
CA SER A 280 11.56 20.14 -21.16
C SER A 280 10.29 20.70 -20.49
N LEU A 281 9.80 20.08 -19.41
CA LEU A 281 8.64 20.56 -18.66
C LEU A 281 8.87 21.95 -18.04
N ARG A 282 10.07 22.23 -17.52
CA ARG A 282 10.41 23.57 -16.98
C ARG A 282 10.32 24.67 -18.02
N ARG A 283 10.62 24.36 -19.31
CA ARG A 283 10.47 25.32 -20.41
C ARG A 283 9.03 25.66 -20.74
N SER A 284 8.07 24.79 -20.36
CA SER A 284 6.65 25.00 -20.64
C SER A 284 5.97 26.05 -19.76
N GLY A 285 6.65 26.61 -18.76
CA GLY A 285 6.09 27.54 -17.79
C GLY A 285 5.14 26.90 -16.77
N LEU A 286 5.01 25.57 -16.78
CA LEU A 286 4.23 24.84 -15.79
C LEU A 286 4.92 24.89 -14.44
N LYS A 287 4.10 24.87 -13.37
CA LYS A 287 4.59 24.88 -12.00
C LYS A 287 5.17 23.52 -11.64
N GLU A 288 6.49 23.48 -11.40
CA GLU A 288 7.17 22.26 -10.97
C GLU A 288 6.66 21.82 -9.61
N ILE A 289 6.15 20.60 -9.53
CA ILE A 289 5.75 19.94 -8.30
C ILE A 289 6.25 18.50 -8.28
N THR A 290 6.58 18.01 -7.11
CA THR A 290 6.84 16.59 -6.86
C THR A 290 6.33 16.21 -5.48
N CYS A 291 6.00 14.95 -5.27
CA CYS A 291 5.48 14.46 -4.01
C CYS A 291 6.38 13.35 -3.46
N VAL A 292 6.47 13.24 -2.15
CA VAL A 292 7.02 12.07 -1.45
C VAL A 292 6.01 11.65 -0.40
N ARG A 293 5.49 10.43 -0.51
CA ARG A 293 4.50 9.90 0.42
C ARG A 293 5.03 8.67 1.18
N TYR A 294 4.87 8.68 2.48
CA TYR A 294 5.13 7.53 3.35
C TYR A 294 3.85 7.21 4.14
N ALA A 295 3.10 6.20 3.70
CA ALA A 295 1.76 5.88 4.22
C ALA A 295 0.78 7.06 4.03
N ASP A 296 0.24 7.60 5.11
CA ASP A 296 -0.67 8.76 5.18
C ASP A 296 0.06 10.10 5.35
N ASP A 297 1.35 10.09 5.65
CA ASP A 297 2.21 11.27 5.72
C ASP A 297 2.79 11.58 4.32
N PHE A 298 2.55 12.77 3.79
CA PHE A 298 3.11 13.16 2.50
C PHE A 298 3.49 14.63 2.42
N LYS A 299 4.51 14.88 1.62
CA LYS A 299 5.09 16.20 1.40
C LYS A 299 5.10 16.53 -0.08
N ILE A 300 4.59 17.70 -0.42
CA ILE A 300 4.61 18.23 -1.79
C ILE A 300 5.66 19.33 -1.87
N PHE A 301 6.54 19.24 -2.85
CA PHE A 301 7.66 20.16 -3.06
C PHE A 301 7.39 21.02 -4.27
N THR A 302 7.71 22.31 -4.18
CA THR A 302 7.60 23.29 -5.28
C THR A 302 8.65 24.38 -5.15
N SER A 303 8.77 25.21 -6.19
CA SER A 303 9.81 26.25 -6.31
C SER A 303 9.42 27.60 -5.74
N SER A 304 8.16 27.85 -5.36
CA SER A 304 7.72 29.16 -4.85
C SER A 304 6.59 29.07 -3.82
N TYR A 305 6.55 30.04 -2.91
CA TYR A 305 5.52 30.18 -1.88
C TYR A 305 4.10 30.27 -2.43
N PRO A 306 3.82 31.14 -3.45
CA PRO A 306 2.47 31.20 -4.01
C PRO A 306 2.00 29.88 -4.61
N ASN A 307 2.91 29.08 -5.16
CA ASN A 307 2.58 27.75 -5.65
C ASN A 307 2.29 26.78 -4.50
N ALA A 308 3.05 26.83 -3.40
CA ALA A 308 2.81 26.01 -2.21
C ALA A 308 1.41 26.26 -1.64
N VAL A 309 0.99 27.54 -1.50
CA VAL A 309 -0.34 27.91 -1.02
C VAL A 309 -1.44 27.34 -1.95
N LYS A 310 -1.29 27.51 -3.26
CA LYS A 310 -2.27 26.97 -4.23
C LYS A 310 -2.34 25.44 -4.16
N LEU A 311 -1.20 24.77 -4.05
CA LEU A 311 -1.13 23.31 -3.96
C LEU A 311 -1.79 22.79 -2.67
N PHE A 312 -1.59 23.49 -1.55
CA PHE A 312 -2.25 23.15 -0.29
C PHE A 312 -3.77 23.15 -0.44
N HIS A 313 -4.35 24.25 -0.93
CA HIS A 313 -5.80 24.35 -1.13
C HIS A 313 -6.31 23.32 -2.14
N ALA A 314 -5.67 23.21 -3.29
CA ALA A 314 -6.08 22.24 -4.31
C ALA A 314 -6.04 20.79 -3.80
N THR A 315 -5.01 20.44 -3.02
CA THR A 315 -4.89 19.09 -2.45
C THR A 315 -5.92 18.84 -1.36
N LYS A 316 -6.18 19.83 -0.49
CA LYS A 316 -7.23 19.77 0.52
C LYS A 316 -8.60 19.52 -0.10
N ASP A 317 -8.95 20.33 -1.11
CA ASP A 317 -10.25 20.24 -1.77
C ASP A 317 -10.39 18.91 -2.53
N TRP A 318 -9.34 18.50 -3.22
CA TRP A 318 -9.30 17.22 -3.92
C TRP A 318 -9.50 16.02 -2.96
N LEU A 319 -8.79 16.00 -1.83
CA LEU A 319 -8.95 14.95 -0.81
C LEU A 319 -10.38 14.91 -0.28
N LYS A 320 -10.98 16.08 -0.01
CA LYS A 320 -12.35 16.18 0.49
C LYS A 320 -13.37 15.69 -0.54
N GLU A 321 -13.31 16.20 -1.76
CA GLU A 321 -14.28 15.90 -2.81
C GLU A 321 -14.10 14.47 -3.34
N ARG A 322 -12.86 14.09 -3.62
CA ARG A 322 -12.57 12.82 -4.28
C ARG A 322 -12.57 11.65 -3.32
N LEU A 323 -11.92 11.78 -2.17
CA LEU A 323 -11.79 10.69 -1.19
C LEU A 323 -12.69 10.82 0.04
N GLY A 324 -13.25 12.01 0.31
CA GLY A 324 -14.03 12.30 1.51
C GLY A 324 -13.16 12.38 2.77
N LEU A 325 -11.89 12.74 2.59
CA LEU A 325 -10.89 12.82 3.66
C LEU A 325 -10.62 14.27 4.03
N ASP A 326 -10.50 14.54 5.33
CA ASP A 326 -10.12 15.83 5.86
C ASP A 326 -8.63 15.82 6.24
N ILE A 327 -7.97 16.99 6.09
CA ILE A 327 -6.58 17.15 6.53
C ILE A 327 -6.55 17.66 7.97
N SER A 328 -5.57 17.23 8.76
CA SER A 328 -5.16 17.86 9.98
C SER A 328 -4.13 18.92 9.60
N CYS A 329 -4.56 20.17 9.59
CA CYS A 329 -3.81 21.29 9.03
C CYS A 329 -2.38 21.43 9.58
N LEU A 330 -1.38 21.65 8.66
CA LEU A 330 -0.32 22.65 8.87
C LEU A 330 0.37 22.95 7.54
N LEU A 331 0.34 24.22 7.16
CA LEU A 331 1.16 24.75 6.09
C LEU A 331 2.50 25.13 6.72
N TYR A 332 3.51 24.28 6.58
CA TYR A 332 4.87 24.66 6.88
C TYR A 332 5.58 25.01 5.57
N THR A 333 5.87 26.28 5.40
CA THR A 333 6.95 26.70 4.54
C THR A 333 8.16 26.80 5.45
N SER A 334 9.11 25.89 5.36
CA SER A 334 10.40 26.11 5.99
C SER A 334 11.21 27.01 5.04
N PRO A 335 11.48 28.26 5.41
CA PRO A 335 12.50 29.02 4.70
C PRO A 335 13.83 28.23 4.82
N SER A 336 14.59 28.20 3.73
CA SER A 336 15.94 27.69 3.76
C SER A 336 16.73 28.46 4.86
N PRO A 337 17.61 27.80 5.64
CA PRO A 337 18.47 28.51 6.59
C PRO A 337 19.41 29.54 5.95
N ARG A 338 19.26 29.80 4.65
CA ARG A 338 20.08 30.73 3.87
C ARG A 338 19.31 31.97 3.36
N ASP A 339 18.02 32.11 3.72
CA ASP A 339 17.25 33.33 3.37
C ASP A 339 17.22 34.32 4.53
#